data_f21e70bbd7adcdb8c18b27245dfb6064
#
_entry.id   f21e70bbd7adcdb8c18b27245dfb6064
#
_cell.length_a   1.000
_cell.length_b   1.000
_cell.length_c   1.000
_cell.angle_alpha   90.00
_cell.angle_beta   90.00
_cell.angle_gamma   90.00
#
_symmetry.space_group_name_H-M   'P 1'
#
loop_
_entity.id
_entity.type
_entity.pdbx_description
1 polymer ?
#
loop_
_entity_poly.entity_id
_entity_poly.type
_entity_poly.pdbx_seq_one_letter_code
_entity_poly.pdbx_strand_id
1 'polypeptide(L)'
;MKQKGSVVQLDRISDFGSEGWGFESSLGHLFLLFFIITNLEAQTIVSKIELPSSVYETSGLEKVENNLITLNDSGNQPIIYYLNERGEVIIERNFSELKNNDWEDLTADKEFIYIADIGNNFDTRDNLRIIKVPLESEDNSFEIINYYYPEQKDFSFNQNSKYDAEGIISYKNKLLIFTKNRAKKITEIYKLPKKPGNYKAELIGQIDIGSIVTASDYNEKLKLLVLTSTKDFNEYYIHKIKNFNISRLKNLKAETYEIPIGKTQVEAIKIIDKNNFWISTEAEFMGSPYLFKISL
;
A
#
# COMPACT_ATOMS: atom_id res chain seq x y z
N MET A 1 11.21 -46.70 -47.06
CA MET A 1 11.91 -47.77 -46.30
C MET A 1 11.27 -47.75 -44.91
N LYS A 2 10.28 -48.63 -44.62
CA LYS A 2 10.38 -50.02 -44.12
C LYS A 2 11.35 -50.08 -42.94
N GLN A 3 11.07 -50.52 -41.72
CA GLN A 3 10.17 -51.56 -41.20
C GLN A 3 10.32 -51.58 -39.68
N LYS A 4 9.39 -51.91 -38.94
CA LYS A 4 8.76 -53.03 -38.19
C LYS A 4 9.18 -52.96 -36.72
N GLY A 5 8.43 -52.99 -35.70
CA GLY A 5 7.31 -53.89 -35.39
C GLY A 5 7.77 -55.18 -34.70
N SER A 6 7.54 -55.33 -33.35
CA SER A 6 7.40 -56.67 -32.77
C SER A 6 6.61 -56.60 -31.48
N VAL A 7 5.51 -57.31 -31.50
CA VAL A 7 4.66 -57.78 -30.42
C VAL A 7 5.13 -59.19 -30.06
N VAL A 8 5.21 -59.55 -28.78
CA VAL A 8 5.18 -60.92 -28.27
C VAL A 8 4.54 -60.85 -26.89
N GLN A 9 3.35 -61.19 -26.62
CA GLN A 9 2.63 -62.45 -26.59
C GLN A 9 2.80 -63.18 -25.22
N LEU A 10 1.63 -63.38 -24.63
CA LEU A 10 1.25 -64.22 -23.47
C LEU A 10 1.76 -65.65 -23.50
N ASP A 11 1.94 -66.18 -22.28
CA ASP A 11 1.51 -67.56 -21.92
C ASP A 11 1.58 -67.66 -20.38
N ARG A 12 0.61 -68.01 -19.73
CA ARG A 12 -0.31 -69.04 -19.31
C ARG A 12 0.34 -70.20 -18.48
N ILE A 13 -0.36 -70.44 -17.38
CA ILE A 13 -0.75 -71.78 -16.80
C ILE A 13 -0.08 -72.05 -15.45
N SER A 14 -0.90 -72.07 -14.44
CA SER A 14 -1.54 -73.10 -13.58
C SER A 14 -0.57 -73.75 -12.57
N ASP A 15 -0.85 -74.21 -11.43
CA ASP A 15 -2.05 -74.61 -10.74
C ASP A 15 -1.69 -74.99 -9.28
N PHE A 16 -2.69 -74.98 -8.40
CA PHE A 16 -2.88 -75.78 -7.19
C PHE A 16 -1.97 -75.67 -5.96
N GLY A 17 -2.64 -75.41 -4.85
CA GLY A 17 -2.17 -75.72 -3.51
C GLY A 17 -3.03 -74.98 -2.44
N SER A 18 -4.13 -75.61 -2.09
CA SER A 18 -4.92 -75.34 -0.90
C SER A 18 -4.15 -75.67 0.36
N GLU A 19 -4.19 -74.83 1.38
CA GLU A 19 -4.52 -75.19 2.78
C GLU A 19 -4.13 -73.99 3.72
N GLY A 20 -5.00 -73.76 4.70
CA GLY A 20 -4.52 -73.17 5.94
C GLY A 20 -5.23 -71.96 6.42
N TRP A 21 -6.25 -72.12 7.17
CA TRP A 21 -6.93 -71.21 8.09
C TRP A 21 -6.01 -70.17 8.82
N GLY A 22 -6.37 -68.93 8.79
CA GLY A 22 -5.80 -67.87 9.65
C GLY A 22 -6.62 -66.59 9.56
N PHE A 23 -7.72 -66.50 10.32
CA PHE A 23 -8.40 -65.26 10.58
C PHE A 23 -7.52 -64.40 11.49
N GLU A 24 -6.76 -63.47 10.94
CA GLU A 24 -6.24 -62.36 11.69
C GLU A 24 -6.96 -61.11 11.25
N SER A 25 -7.73 -60.56 12.20
CA SER A 25 -8.34 -59.23 12.10
C SER A 25 -7.26 -58.17 12.04
N SER A 26 -6.87 -57.76 10.84
CA SER A 26 -6.07 -56.56 10.69
C SER A 26 -6.96 -55.34 10.98
N LEU A 27 -6.69 -54.73 12.13
CA LEU A 27 -7.20 -53.42 12.48
C LEU A 27 -7.02 -52.46 11.30
N GLY A 28 -8.14 -52.01 10.76
CA GLY A 28 -8.16 -50.98 9.74
C GLY A 28 -7.46 -49.72 10.26
N HIS A 29 -6.37 -49.39 9.63
CA HIS A 29 -5.76 -48.07 9.81
C HIS A 29 -6.74 -47.03 9.28
N LEU A 30 -7.52 -46.48 10.17
CA LEU A 30 -8.34 -45.31 9.92
C LEU A 30 -7.36 -44.15 9.72
N PHE A 31 -6.97 -43.87 8.48
CA PHE A 31 -6.31 -42.63 8.12
C PHE A 31 -7.32 -41.52 8.34
N LEU A 32 -7.28 -40.88 9.51
CA LEU A 32 -7.88 -39.59 9.75
C LEU A 32 -7.09 -38.57 8.89
N LEU A 33 -7.58 -38.33 7.68
CA LEU A 33 -7.22 -37.15 6.91
C LEU A 33 -7.74 -35.95 7.69
N PHE A 34 -6.87 -35.37 8.52
CA PHE A 34 -7.04 -34.00 8.98
C PHE A 34 -6.95 -33.10 7.74
N PHE A 35 -8.09 -32.76 7.18
CA PHE A 35 -8.19 -31.59 6.32
C PHE A 35 -7.90 -30.38 7.23
N ILE A 36 -6.67 -29.92 7.23
CA ILE A 36 -6.36 -28.55 7.67
C ILE A 36 -7.04 -27.67 6.63
N ILE A 37 -8.28 -27.24 6.94
CA ILE A 37 -8.91 -26.15 6.23
C ILE A 37 -8.08 -24.91 6.59
N THR A 38 -7.04 -24.65 5.85
CA THR A 38 -6.45 -23.33 5.79
C THR A 38 -7.56 -22.47 5.18
N ASN A 39 -8.19 -21.63 6.01
CA ASN A 39 -8.98 -20.54 5.49
C ASN A 39 -8.01 -19.69 4.68
N LEU A 40 -7.91 -19.93 3.39
CA LEU A 40 -7.42 -18.95 2.44
C LEU A 40 -8.51 -17.86 2.43
N GLU A 41 -8.35 -16.86 3.28
CA GLU A 41 -9.13 -15.64 3.15
C GLU A 41 -8.70 -15.02 1.82
N ALA A 42 -9.52 -15.22 0.79
CA ALA A 42 -9.30 -14.61 -0.51
C ALA A 42 -9.63 -13.12 -0.39
N GLN A 43 -8.72 -12.27 -0.87
CA GLN A 43 -8.95 -10.84 -0.95
C GLN A 43 -10.21 -10.58 -1.79
N THR A 44 -11.11 -9.76 -1.27
CA THR A 44 -12.40 -9.52 -1.91
C THR A 44 -12.61 -8.02 -2.16
N ILE A 45 -12.98 -7.68 -3.39
CA ILE A 45 -13.50 -6.35 -3.69
C ILE A 45 -14.93 -6.28 -3.15
N VAL A 46 -15.11 -5.50 -2.08
CA VAL A 46 -16.44 -5.30 -1.43
C VAL A 46 -17.25 -4.28 -2.20
N SER A 47 -16.60 -3.22 -2.69
CA SER A 47 -17.24 -2.21 -3.56
C SER A 47 -16.22 -1.58 -4.49
N LYS A 48 -16.72 -1.10 -5.64
CA LYS A 48 -16.01 -0.29 -6.61
C LYS A 48 -16.87 0.93 -6.92
N ILE A 49 -16.34 2.10 -6.71
CA ILE A 49 -17.01 3.39 -6.93
C ILE A 49 -16.17 4.17 -7.94
N GLU A 50 -16.78 4.63 -9.02
CA GLU A 50 -16.14 5.54 -9.96
C GLU A 50 -16.09 6.94 -9.34
N LEU A 51 -14.91 7.54 -9.33
CA LEU A 51 -14.70 8.89 -8.82
C LEU A 51 -14.87 9.92 -9.94
N PRO A 52 -15.26 11.16 -9.62
CA PRO A 52 -15.38 12.21 -10.61
C PRO A 52 -14.00 12.58 -11.20
N SER A 53 -14.05 13.07 -12.44
CA SER A 53 -12.85 13.48 -13.19
C SER A 53 -12.02 14.60 -12.54
N SER A 54 -12.59 15.33 -11.57
CA SER A 54 -11.85 16.32 -10.78
C SER A 54 -10.76 15.72 -9.90
N VAL A 55 -10.85 14.41 -9.60
CA VAL A 55 -9.87 13.65 -8.80
C VAL A 55 -9.16 12.55 -9.62
N TYR A 56 -8.87 12.84 -10.91
CA TYR A 56 -8.37 11.86 -11.87
C TYR A 56 -6.96 11.29 -11.54
N GLU A 57 -6.14 12.04 -10.83
CA GLU A 57 -4.83 11.62 -10.29
C GLU A 57 -4.88 11.56 -8.76
N THR A 58 -5.95 10.90 -8.21
CA THR A 58 -6.15 10.77 -6.77
C THR A 58 -4.95 10.10 -6.11
N SER A 59 -4.28 10.82 -5.21
CA SER A 59 -3.16 10.37 -4.40
C SER A 59 -3.43 10.69 -2.92
N GLY A 60 -3.12 9.74 -2.05
CA GLY A 60 -3.44 9.84 -0.62
C GLY A 60 -4.93 9.73 -0.28
N LEU A 61 -5.23 9.07 0.82
CA LEU A 61 -6.58 8.98 1.40
C LEU A 61 -6.53 9.15 2.91
N GLU A 62 -7.35 10.04 3.45
CA GLU A 62 -7.54 10.15 4.89
C GLU A 62 -9.03 10.24 5.22
N LYS A 63 -9.39 9.90 6.44
CA LYS A 63 -10.76 10.03 6.93
C LYS A 63 -10.86 11.17 7.93
N VAL A 64 -11.62 12.19 7.57
CA VAL A 64 -11.93 13.32 8.42
C VAL A 64 -13.43 13.29 8.69
N GLU A 65 -13.80 13.11 9.94
CA GLU A 65 -15.18 12.90 10.37
C GLU A 65 -15.84 11.73 9.61
N ASN A 66 -16.88 12.03 8.81
CA ASN A 66 -17.58 11.05 8.00
C ASN A 66 -17.13 11.00 6.53
N ASN A 67 -16.21 11.88 6.14
CA ASN A 67 -15.78 12.02 4.76
C ASN A 67 -14.41 11.39 4.55
N LEU A 68 -14.17 10.85 3.36
CA LEU A 68 -12.83 10.61 2.87
C LEU A 68 -12.30 11.91 2.27
N ILE A 69 -11.03 12.20 2.47
CA ILE A 69 -10.35 13.28 1.79
C ILE A 69 -9.23 12.73 0.92
N THR A 70 -9.04 13.36 -0.23
CA THR A 70 -7.97 13.05 -1.18
C THR A 70 -7.43 14.33 -1.82
N LEU A 71 -6.38 14.20 -2.58
CA LEU A 71 -5.78 15.25 -3.39
C LEU A 71 -5.40 14.66 -4.75
N ASN A 72 -4.99 15.48 -5.70
CA ASN A 72 -4.36 14.99 -6.92
C ASN A 72 -2.85 15.15 -6.83
N ASP A 73 -2.13 14.26 -7.51
CA ASP A 73 -0.69 14.25 -7.68
C ASP A 73 -0.16 15.52 -8.40
N SER A 74 1.09 15.51 -8.73
CA SER A 74 1.90 16.61 -9.26
C SER A 74 1.29 17.35 -10.46
N GLY A 75 1.54 18.65 -10.53
CA GLY A 75 1.08 19.50 -11.66
C GLY A 75 -0.38 19.90 -11.61
N ASN A 76 -1.16 19.36 -10.70
CA ASN A 76 -2.56 19.70 -10.47
C ASN A 76 -2.77 20.97 -9.62
N GLN A 77 -4.00 21.44 -9.54
CA GLN A 77 -4.37 22.50 -8.64
C GLN A 77 -4.15 22.08 -7.18
N PRO A 78 -3.74 22.97 -6.28
CA PRO A 78 -3.49 22.68 -4.87
C PRO A 78 -4.82 22.57 -4.11
N ILE A 79 -5.56 21.48 -4.31
CA ILE A 79 -6.90 21.28 -3.78
C ILE A 79 -6.96 19.98 -2.97
N ILE A 80 -7.59 20.05 -1.79
CA ILE A 80 -8.06 18.88 -1.05
C ILE A 80 -9.55 18.69 -1.38
N TYR A 81 -9.91 17.50 -1.80
CA TYR A 81 -11.27 17.08 -2.12
C TYR A 81 -11.86 16.27 -0.98
N TYR A 82 -13.06 16.62 -0.54
CA TYR A 82 -13.83 15.85 0.44
C TYR A 82 -14.86 15.02 -0.30
N LEU A 83 -14.81 13.71 -0.10
CA LEU A 83 -15.67 12.74 -0.74
C LEU A 83 -16.68 12.20 0.27
N ASN A 84 -17.95 12.10 -0.14
CA ASN A 84 -18.94 11.36 0.63
C ASN A 84 -18.77 9.83 0.41
N GLU A 85 -19.63 9.03 1.05
CA GLU A 85 -19.60 7.57 0.94
C GLU A 85 -19.91 7.03 -0.47
N ARG A 86 -20.43 7.88 -1.38
CA ARG A 86 -20.67 7.53 -2.78
C ARG A 86 -19.52 7.93 -3.70
N GLY A 87 -18.44 8.50 -3.16
CA GLY A 87 -17.32 9.01 -3.93
C GLY A 87 -17.59 10.37 -4.61
N GLU A 88 -18.70 11.04 -4.29
CA GLU A 88 -19.01 12.36 -4.83
C GLU A 88 -18.20 13.43 -4.09
N VAL A 89 -17.60 14.37 -4.83
CA VAL A 89 -16.94 15.54 -4.25
C VAL A 89 -18.01 16.48 -3.67
N ILE A 90 -17.94 16.73 -2.37
CA ILE A 90 -18.87 17.59 -1.65
C ILE A 90 -18.27 18.92 -1.19
N ILE A 91 -16.94 18.96 -1.01
CA ILE A 91 -16.18 20.16 -0.63
C ILE A 91 -14.85 20.11 -1.37
N GLU A 92 -14.41 21.29 -1.84
CA GLU A 92 -13.08 21.56 -2.37
C GLU A 92 -12.42 22.66 -1.54
N ARG A 93 -11.27 22.35 -0.94
CA ARG A 93 -10.44 23.35 -0.27
C ARG A 93 -9.26 23.69 -1.16
N ASN A 94 -9.34 24.85 -1.82
CA ASN A 94 -8.31 25.35 -2.74
C ASN A 94 -7.33 26.26 -2.00
N PHE A 95 -6.06 25.92 -2.05
CA PHE A 95 -4.94 26.66 -1.47
C PHE A 95 -4.21 27.48 -2.56
N SER A 96 -4.89 28.45 -3.18
CA SER A 96 -4.41 29.18 -4.36
C SER A 96 -3.06 29.89 -4.19
N GLU A 97 -2.60 30.11 -2.95
CA GLU A 97 -1.28 30.63 -2.63
C GLU A 97 -0.16 29.57 -2.71
N LEU A 98 -0.54 28.30 -2.79
CA LEU A 98 0.38 27.18 -2.90
C LEU A 98 0.55 26.77 -4.37
N LYS A 99 1.63 26.03 -4.60
CA LYS A 99 1.83 25.26 -5.80
C LYS A 99 1.90 23.79 -5.40
N ASN A 100 1.13 22.94 -6.05
CA ASN A 100 1.35 21.51 -6.02
C ASN A 100 2.59 21.22 -6.86
N ASN A 101 3.75 20.99 -6.19
CA ASN A 101 4.97 20.63 -6.91
C ASN A 101 4.97 19.12 -7.19
N ASP A 102 4.67 18.32 -6.14
CA ASP A 102 4.68 16.88 -6.21
C ASP A 102 3.99 16.32 -4.93
N TRP A 103 2.66 16.47 -4.87
CA TRP A 103 1.85 16.01 -3.74
C TRP A 103 1.58 14.53 -3.88
N GLU A 104 2.06 13.73 -2.94
CA GLU A 104 2.02 12.28 -3.03
C GLU A 104 1.00 11.65 -2.07
N ASP A 105 0.85 12.18 -0.88
CA ASP A 105 0.00 11.58 0.15
C ASP A 105 -0.48 12.65 1.14
N LEU A 106 -1.43 12.28 1.98
CA LEU A 106 -1.87 13.11 3.10
C LEU A 106 -2.22 12.26 4.32
N THR A 107 -2.06 12.84 5.48
CA THR A 107 -2.49 12.24 6.75
C THR A 107 -3.09 13.30 7.67
N ALA A 108 -3.85 12.87 8.67
CA ALA A 108 -4.41 13.81 9.64
C ALA A 108 -4.17 13.37 11.09
N ASP A 109 -4.27 14.32 11.99
CA ASP A 109 -4.50 14.07 13.41
C ASP A 109 -5.81 14.76 13.86
N LYS A 110 -5.97 15.01 15.15
CA LYS A 110 -7.21 15.61 15.67
C LYS A 110 -7.42 17.07 15.32
N GLU A 111 -6.36 17.76 14.91
CA GLU A 111 -6.35 19.22 14.73
C GLU A 111 -5.94 19.64 13.31
N PHE A 112 -5.14 18.81 12.62
CA PHE A 112 -4.50 19.20 11.37
C PHE A 112 -4.52 18.08 10.34
N ILE A 113 -4.60 18.49 9.05
CA ILE A 113 -4.23 17.71 7.89
C ILE A 113 -2.77 18.05 7.55
N TYR A 114 -2.01 17.04 7.13
CA TYR A 114 -0.63 17.18 6.68
C TYR A 114 -0.55 16.67 5.23
N ILE A 115 -0.37 17.60 4.28
CA ILE A 115 -0.21 17.30 2.86
C ILE A 115 1.27 17.11 2.59
N ALA A 116 1.63 16.02 1.97
CA ALA A 116 2.99 15.63 1.67
C ALA A 116 3.41 16.08 0.26
N ASP A 117 4.05 17.25 0.13
CA ASP A 117 4.69 17.75 -1.09
C ASP A 117 6.14 17.20 -1.13
N ILE A 118 6.25 15.89 -1.35
CA ILE A 118 7.45 15.08 -1.07
C ILE A 118 7.96 14.24 -2.24
N GLY A 119 7.23 14.14 -3.34
CA GLY A 119 7.67 13.42 -4.51
C GLY A 119 9.02 13.94 -5.02
N ASN A 120 9.89 13.04 -5.43
CA ASN A 120 11.24 13.36 -5.88
C ASN A 120 11.76 12.26 -6.82
N ASN A 121 10.98 11.97 -7.82
CA ASN A 121 11.13 10.86 -8.76
C ASN A 121 12.55 10.68 -9.33
N PHE A 122 13.33 11.76 -9.39
CA PHE A 122 14.69 11.74 -9.96
C PHE A 122 15.76 12.26 -9.00
N ASP A 123 15.48 12.36 -7.71
CA ASP A 123 16.36 12.90 -6.67
C ASP A 123 16.83 14.36 -6.93
N THR A 124 16.07 15.15 -7.71
CA THR A 124 16.45 16.50 -8.13
C THR A 124 15.91 17.62 -7.26
N ARG A 125 14.96 17.31 -6.34
CA ARG A 125 14.30 18.31 -5.51
C ARG A 125 15.05 18.60 -4.21
N ASP A 126 15.18 19.90 -3.90
CA ASP A 126 15.73 20.42 -2.65
C ASP A 126 14.71 21.21 -1.81
N ASN A 127 13.44 21.25 -2.28
CA ASN A 127 12.34 22.01 -1.73
C ASN A 127 11.21 21.14 -1.14
N LEU A 128 11.56 20.00 -0.57
CA LEU A 128 10.61 19.07 0.03
C LEU A 128 9.95 19.69 1.27
N ARG A 129 8.64 19.49 1.41
CA ARG A 129 7.87 20.10 2.50
C ARG A 129 6.61 19.32 2.83
N ILE A 130 6.12 19.51 4.05
CA ILE A 130 4.79 19.13 4.47
C ILE A 130 3.98 20.40 4.69
N ILE A 131 2.79 20.47 4.13
CA ILE A 131 1.86 21.58 4.31
C ILE A 131 0.90 21.17 5.40
N LYS A 132 0.90 21.90 6.49
CA LYS A 132 0.08 21.66 7.67
C LYS A 132 -1.13 22.59 7.64
N VAL A 133 -2.32 22.02 7.59
CA VAL A 133 -3.59 22.72 7.41
C VAL A 133 -4.50 22.44 8.59
N PRO A 134 -5.08 23.44 9.27
CA PRO A 134 -6.08 23.21 10.32
C PRO A 134 -7.31 22.49 9.77
N LEU A 135 -7.83 21.50 10.52
CA LEU A 135 -9.09 20.81 10.15
C LEU A 135 -10.28 21.78 10.13
N GLU A 136 -10.37 22.60 11.17
CA GLU A 136 -11.46 23.56 11.40
C GLU A 136 -11.02 24.99 11.03
N SER A 137 -10.70 25.23 9.75
CA SER A 137 -10.36 26.57 9.28
C SER A 137 -11.19 26.94 8.08
N GLU A 138 -11.85 28.11 8.17
CA GLU A 138 -12.63 28.66 7.06
C GLU A 138 -11.76 29.42 6.03
N ASP A 139 -10.53 29.83 6.41
CA ASP A 139 -9.68 30.74 5.65
C ASP A 139 -8.60 30.05 4.83
N ASN A 140 -8.60 28.72 4.72
CA ASN A 140 -7.56 27.95 4.05
C ASN A 140 -6.12 28.30 4.49
N SER A 141 -5.96 28.74 5.74
CA SER A 141 -4.64 28.99 6.32
C SER A 141 -3.80 27.73 6.39
N PHE A 142 -2.50 27.89 6.27
CA PHE A 142 -1.56 26.78 6.33
C PHE A 142 -0.23 27.20 6.96
N GLU A 143 0.50 26.21 7.44
CA GLU A 143 1.86 26.32 7.94
C GLU A 143 2.78 25.37 7.17
N ILE A 144 4.09 25.68 7.07
CA ILE A 144 5.03 24.87 6.31
C ILE A 144 6.07 24.21 7.22
N ILE A 145 6.30 22.91 7.00
CA ILE A 145 7.37 22.12 7.57
C ILE A 145 8.32 21.76 6.44
N ASN A 146 9.36 22.57 6.22
CA ASN A 146 10.39 22.24 5.23
C ASN A 146 11.33 21.17 5.78
N TYR A 147 11.80 20.31 4.90
CA TYR A 147 12.79 19.33 5.30
C TYR A 147 13.73 18.94 4.15
N TYR A 148 14.82 18.29 4.51
CA TYR A 148 15.74 17.70 3.58
C TYR A 148 16.30 16.38 4.15
N TYR A 149 16.72 15.50 3.26
CA TYR A 149 17.43 14.30 3.61
C TYR A 149 18.91 14.59 3.82
N PRO A 150 19.50 14.40 5.03
CA PRO A 150 20.89 14.74 5.30
C PRO A 150 21.88 13.98 4.42
N GLU A 151 21.48 12.80 3.93
CA GLU A 151 22.28 11.92 3.10
C GLU A 151 22.25 12.30 1.62
N GLN A 152 21.25 13.05 1.16
CA GLN A 152 21.17 13.55 -0.22
C GLN A 152 22.16 14.71 -0.40
N LYS A 153 23.23 14.48 -1.16
CA LYS A 153 24.29 15.46 -1.43
C LYS A 153 24.37 15.84 -2.90
N ASP A 154 23.78 15.02 -3.76
CA ASP A 154 23.70 15.21 -5.18
C ASP A 154 22.24 15.34 -5.59
N PHE A 155 21.94 16.37 -6.37
CA PHE A 155 20.62 16.68 -6.92
C PHE A 155 20.63 16.55 -8.45
N SER A 156 21.62 15.89 -9.02
CA SER A 156 21.61 15.51 -10.43
C SER A 156 20.56 14.43 -10.69
N PHE A 157 20.10 14.36 -11.93
CA PHE A 157 19.11 13.39 -12.38
C PHE A 157 19.54 11.94 -12.06
N ASN A 158 18.72 11.23 -11.30
CA ASN A 158 18.92 9.83 -10.91
C ASN A 158 17.66 9.01 -11.20
N GLN A 159 17.67 8.18 -12.23
CA GLN A 159 16.54 7.31 -12.59
C GLN A 159 16.22 6.26 -11.51
N ASN A 160 17.21 5.88 -10.70
CA ASN A 160 17.05 4.96 -9.58
C ASN A 160 16.91 5.72 -8.27
N SER A 161 15.91 6.61 -8.19
CA SER A 161 15.68 7.46 -7.03
C SER A 161 15.71 6.69 -5.71
N LYS A 162 16.31 7.30 -4.71
CA LYS A 162 16.35 6.84 -3.33
C LYS A 162 15.54 7.76 -2.40
N TYR A 163 15.43 9.04 -2.78
CA TYR A 163 14.83 10.10 -1.96
C TYR A 163 13.45 10.51 -2.45
N ASP A 164 12.88 9.75 -3.37
CA ASP A 164 11.47 9.78 -3.68
C ASP A 164 10.65 9.20 -2.53
N ALA A 165 9.50 9.79 -2.22
CA ALA A 165 8.66 9.32 -1.12
C ALA A 165 7.18 9.45 -1.48
N GLU A 166 6.41 8.44 -1.12
CA GLU A 166 5.03 8.23 -1.55
C GLU A 166 4.06 8.01 -0.37
N GLY A 167 4.56 8.09 0.84
CA GLY A 167 3.70 7.84 1.99
C GLY A 167 4.05 8.73 3.18
N ILE A 168 3.02 9.17 3.89
CA ILE A 168 3.14 9.91 5.15
C ILE A 168 2.11 9.43 6.16
N ILE A 169 2.54 9.26 7.41
CA ILE A 169 1.62 9.00 8.51
C ILE A 169 1.80 9.95 9.68
N SER A 170 0.70 10.24 10.35
CA SER A 170 0.68 10.90 11.65
C SER A 170 0.91 9.85 12.74
N TYR A 171 2.07 9.88 13.39
CA TYR A 171 2.45 8.95 14.45
C TYR A 171 2.71 9.69 15.74
N LYS A 172 1.76 9.69 16.69
CA LYS A 172 1.84 10.46 17.95
C LYS A 172 2.13 11.94 17.65
N ASN A 173 3.23 12.48 18.17
CA ASN A 173 3.68 13.87 17.98
C ASN A 173 4.69 14.03 16.83
N LYS A 174 4.76 13.08 15.91
CA LYS A 174 5.68 13.05 14.76
C LYS A 174 4.95 12.74 13.47
N LEU A 175 5.57 13.08 12.36
CA LEU A 175 5.26 12.59 11.04
C LEU A 175 6.31 11.56 10.66
N LEU A 176 5.89 10.48 10.02
CA LEU A 176 6.79 9.51 9.42
C LEU A 176 6.58 9.50 7.91
N ILE A 177 7.67 9.55 7.17
CA ILE A 177 7.71 9.53 5.71
C ILE A 177 8.28 8.20 5.26
N PHE A 178 7.67 7.61 4.24
CA PHE A 178 8.06 6.33 3.64
C PHE A 178 8.61 6.57 2.24
N THR A 179 9.88 6.26 2.02
CA THR A 179 10.51 6.45 0.72
C THR A 179 10.16 5.34 -0.27
N LYS A 180 10.18 5.69 -1.55
CA LYS A 180 10.07 4.80 -2.70
C LYS A 180 11.48 4.53 -3.26
N ASN A 181 12.30 3.79 -2.51
CA ASN A 181 13.66 3.48 -2.94
C ASN A 181 13.66 2.48 -4.10
N ARG A 182 13.72 3.01 -5.33
CA ARG A 182 13.65 2.21 -6.57
C ARG A 182 14.84 1.27 -6.75
N ALA A 183 16.02 1.70 -6.29
CA ALA A 183 17.24 0.91 -6.44
C ALA A 183 17.25 -0.36 -5.60
N LYS A 184 16.71 -0.31 -4.39
CA LYS A 184 16.76 -1.40 -3.41
C LYS A 184 15.43 -2.12 -3.24
N LYS A 185 14.31 -1.57 -3.74
CA LYS A 185 12.93 -2.08 -3.54
C LYS A 185 12.60 -2.21 -2.04
N ILE A 186 12.98 -1.21 -1.25
CA ILE A 186 12.69 -1.06 0.18
C ILE A 186 12.04 0.30 0.44
N THR A 187 11.43 0.46 1.60
CA THR A 187 11.08 1.77 2.12
C THR A 187 11.95 2.13 3.31
N GLU A 188 12.60 3.28 3.25
CA GLU A 188 13.27 3.91 4.37
C GLU A 188 12.29 4.81 5.11
N ILE A 189 12.35 4.81 6.44
CA ILE A 189 11.41 5.56 7.29
C ILE A 189 12.14 6.74 7.87
N TYR A 190 11.67 7.94 7.52
CA TYR A 190 12.19 9.19 8.06
C TYR A 190 11.18 9.82 9.01
N LYS A 191 11.69 10.46 10.06
CA LYS A 191 10.88 11.10 11.10
C LYS A 191 11.06 12.60 11.08
N LEU A 192 9.93 13.34 11.20
CA LEU A 192 9.86 14.80 11.30
C LEU A 192 9.00 15.23 12.50
N PRO A 193 9.22 16.42 13.06
CA PRO A 193 8.28 17.03 14.01
C PRO A 193 7.06 17.57 13.28
N LYS A 194 5.93 17.71 13.98
CA LYS A 194 4.67 18.32 13.48
C LYS A 194 4.63 19.86 13.62
N LYS A 195 5.77 20.49 13.87
CA LYS A 195 5.87 21.95 14.05
C LYS A 195 6.40 22.61 12.79
N PRO A 196 5.90 23.80 12.40
CA PRO A 196 6.47 24.58 11.31
C PRO A 196 7.95 24.86 11.52
N GLY A 197 8.71 24.93 10.42
CA GLY A 197 10.16 25.20 10.47
C GLY A 197 10.95 24.44 9.42
N ASN A 198 12.29 24.43 9.58
CA ASN A 198 13.21 23.74 8.66
C ASN A 198 13.94 22.61 9.40
N TYR A 199 13.87 21.39 8.88
CA TYR A 199 14.32 20.20 9.58
C TYR A 199 15.19 19.28 8.72
N LYS A 200 16.10 18.61 9.40
CA LYS A 200 16.74 17.40 8.87
C LYS A 200 15.80 16.23 9.11
N ALA A 201 15.45 15.51 8.06
CA ALA A 201 14.72 14.26 8.21
C ALA A 201 15.62 13.23 8.91
N GLU A 202 15.13 12.63 9.97
CA GLU A 202 15.87 11.63 10.75
C GLU A 202 15.54 10.22 10.25
N LEU A 203 16.51 9.54 9.64
CA LEU A 203 16.37 8.14 9.27
C LEU A 203 16.28 7.27 10.52
N ILE A 204 15.14 6.61 10.73
CA ILE A 204 14.89 5.78 11.92
C ILE A 204 14.90 4.28 11.63
N GLY A 205 14.84 3.89 10.38
CA GLY A 205 14.88 2.49 9.96
C GLY A 205 14.39 2.28 8.54
N GLN A 206 14.19 1.01 8.19
CA GLN A 206 13.69 0.60 6.89
C GLN A 206 12.82 -0.64 7.02
N ILE A 207 11.97 -0.88 6.03
CA ILE A 207 11.19 -2.11 5.86
C ILE A 207 11.51 -2.66 4.48
N ASP A 208 11.92 -3.91 4.43
CA ASP A 208 12.10 -4.65 3.19
C ASP A 208 10.79 -5.35 2.84
N ILE A 209 10.15 -4.90 1.78
CA ILE A 209 8.90 -5.44 1.25
C ILE A 209 9.06 -6.03 -0.16
N GLY A 210 10.27 -5.95 -0.74
CA GLY A 210 10.59 -6.49 -2.07
C GLY A 210 9.89 -5.78 -3.24
N SER A 211 9.32 -4.61 -2.99
CA SER A 211 8.55 -3.79 -3.94
C SER A 211 8.69 -2.30 -3.59
N ILE A 212 8.14 -1.41 -4.39
CA ILE A 212 8.21 0.04 -4.16
C ILE A 212 6.89 0.54 -3.59
N VAL A 213 6.95 1.27 -2.46
CA VAL A 213 5.77 1.85 -1.79
C VAL A 213 5.09 2.85 -2.68
N THR A 214 3.75 2.88 -2.64
CA THR A 214 2.90 3.84 -3.36
C THR A 214 1.97 4.61 -2.42
N ALA A 215 1.69 4.14 -1.20
CA ALA A 215 0.96 4.89 -0.18
C ALA A 215 1.14 4.29 1.21
N SER A 216 0.69 5.01 2.23
CA SER A 216 0.72 4.54 3.62
C SER A 216 -0.47 5.01 4.44
N ASP A 217 -0.89 4.21 5.43
CA ASP A 217 -1.80 4.66 6.47
C ASP A 217 -1.50 3.98 7.81
N TYR A 218 -1.79 4.68 8.90
CA TYR A 218 -1.59 4.19 10.24
C TYR A 218 -2.80 4.44 11.14
N ASN A 219 -3.30 3.37 11.74
CA ASN A 219 -4.34 3.46 12.76
C ASN A 219 -3.74 3.25 14.16
N GLU A 220 -3.72 4.29 14.97
CA GLU A 220 -3.11 4.28 16.30
C GLU A 220 -3.82 3.33 17.26
N LYS A 221 -5.17 3.26 17.22
CA LYS A 221 -5.96 2.37 18.11
C LYS A 221 -5.68 0.90 17.81
N LEU A 222 -5.52 0.55 16.53
CA LEU A 222 -5.21 -0.79 16.07
C LEU A 222 -3.71 -1.10 16.15
N LYS A 223 -2.85 -0.09 16.29
CA LYS A 223 -1.39 -0.15 16.11
C LYS A 223 -1.03 -0.84 14.79
N LEU A 224 -1.79 -0.54 13.77
CA LEU A 224 -1.68 -1.12 12.44
C LEU A 224 -1.11 -0.09 11.49
N LEU A 225 0.04 -0.38 10.90
CA LEU A 225 0.58 0.30 9.73
C LEU A 225 0.22 -0.54 8.50
N VAL A 226 -0.25 0.11 7.46
CA VAL A 226 -0.48 -0.50 6.16
C VAL A 226 0.23 0.30 5.09
N LEU A 227 0.89 -0.39 4.18
CA LEU A 227 1.51 0.19 3.01
C LEU A 227 0.89 -0.44 1.76
N THR A 228 0.68 0.34 0.72
CA THR A 228 0.54 -0.20 -0.63
C THR A 228 1.89 -0.17 -1.33
N SER A 229 2.05 -1.04 -2.31
CA SER A 229 3.27 -1.09 -3.12
C SER A 229 2.99 -1.67 -4.50
N THR A 230 3.89 -1.40 -5.44
CA THR A 230 3.85 -2.01 -6.76
C THR A 230 5.12 -2.79 -7.05
N LYS A 231 4.96 -3.85 -7.82
CA LYS A 231 6.06 -4.60 -8.43
C LYS A 231 5.95 -4.42 -9.93
N ASP A 232 6.94 -3.76 -10.49
CA ASP A 232 7.05 -3.52 -11.93
C ASP A 232 5.82 -2.82 -12.57
N PHE A 233 5.07 -2.00 -11.77
CA PHE A 233 3.86 -1.24 -12.15
C PHE A 233 2.72 -2.09 -12.74
N ASN A 234 2.71 -3.38 -12.50
CA ASN A 234 1.67 -4.30 -12.98
C ASN A 234 0.96 -5.06 -11.86
N GLU A 235 1.61 -5.22 -10.74
CA GLU A 235 1.11 -5.95 -9.58
C GLU A 235 1.13 -5.02 -8.37
N TYR A 236 0.05 -4.98 -7.61
CA TYR A 236 -0.09 -4.13 -6.44
C TYR A 236 -0.37 -4.98 -5.21
N TYR A 237 0.17 -4.54 -4.07
CA TYR A 237 0.11 -5.28 -2.81
C TYR A 237 -0.29 -4.38 -1.65
N ILE A 238 -0.96 -4.99 -0.66
CA ILE A 238 -1.17 -4.43 0.68
C ILE A 238 -0.24 -5.15 1.63
N HIS A 239 0.56 -4.39 2.38
CA HIS A 239 1.42 -4.90 3.45
C HIS A 239 0.86 -4.48 4.80
N LYS A 240 0.38 -5.43 5.60
CA LYS A 240 -0.13 -5.20 6.95
C LYS A 240 0.99 -5.42 7.96
N ILE A 241 1.29 -4.42 8.76
CA ILE A 241 2.30 -4.47 9.81
C ILE A 241 1.61 -4.23 11.17
N LYS A 242 1.31 -5.34 11.85
CA LYS A 242 0.65 -5.35 13.16
C LYS A 242 1.60 -4.93 14.28
N ASN A 243 1.06 -4.30 15.32
CA ASN A 243 1.82 -3.83 16.47
C ASN A 243 2.98 -2.89 16.11
N PHE A 244 2.76 -2.05 15.08
CA PHE A 244 3.75 -1.11 14.61
C PHE A 244 4.25 -0.21 15.74
N ASN A 245 5.59 -0.14 15.86
CA ASN A 245 6.25 0.69 16.85
C ASN A 245 7.65 1.07 16.35
N ILE A 246 7.92 2.37 16.26
CA ILE A 246 9.20 2.90 15.78
C ILE A 246 10.41 2.46 16.63
N SER A 247 10.21 2.06 17.88
CA SER A 247 11.28 1.53 18.73
C SER A 247 11.66 0.07 18.40
N ARG A 248 10.95 -0.59 17.49
CA ARG A 248 11.12 -2.02 17.17
C ARG A 248 11.14 -2.30 15.67
N LEU A 249 11.60 -1.36 14.86
CA LEU A 249 11.56 -1.45 13.38
C LEU A 249 12.30 -2.69 12.85
N LYS A 250 13.40 -3.10 13.47
CA LYS A 250 14.18 -4.29 13.05
C LYS A 250 13.42 -5.62 13.14
N ASN A 251 12.33 -5.67 13.90
CA ASN A 251 11.55 -6.90 14.16
C ASN A 251 10.16 -6.87 13.50
N LEU A 252 9.89 -5.90 12.65
CA LEU A 252 8.62 -5.81 11.97
C LEU A 252 8.49 -6.92 10.93
N LYS A 253 7.29 -7.50 10.90
CA LYS A 253 6.88 -8.46 9.87
C LYS A 253 5.68 -7.90 9.15
N ALA A 254 5.74 -7.87 7.83
CA ALA A 254 4.62 -7.53 6.98
C ALA A 254 3.89 -8.82 6.56
N GLU A 255 2.57 -8.82 6.68
CA GLU A 255 1.70 -9.76 6.00
C GLU A 255 1.33 -9.14 4.66
N THR A 256 1.66 -9.81 3.57
CA THR A 256 1.52 -9.26 2.22
C THR A 256 0.37 -9.93 1.48
N TYR A 257 -0.47 -9.13 0.84
CA TYR A 257 -1.64 -9.54 0.09
C TYR A 257 -1.66 -8.84 -1.26
N GLU A 258 -1.92 -9.58 -2.33
CA GLU A 258 -2.11 -9.01 -3.66
C GLU A 258 -3.43 -8.24 -3.74
N ILE A 259 -3.49 -7.12 -4.47
CA ILE A 259 -4.71 -6.35 -4.68
C ILE A 259 -5.37 -6.83 -5.99
N PRO A 260 -6.57 -7.43 -5.95
CA PRO A 260 -7.16 -8.12 -7.10
C PRO A 260 -7.93 -7.16 -8.03
N ILE A 261 -7.36 -5.99 -8.37
CA ILE A 261 -8.04 -4.95 -9.17
C ILE A 261 -7.49 -4.79 -10.59
N GLY A 262 -6.54 -5.66 -10.98
CA GLY A 262 -5.93 -5.62 -12.31
C GLY A 262 -4.86 -4.53 -12.44
N LYS A 263 -4.59 -4.14 -13.70
CA LYS A 263 -3.59 -3.11 -14.02
C LYS A 263 -4.22 -1.73 -13.82
N THR A 264 -3.94 -1.12 -12.71
CA THR A 264 -4.32 0.27 -12.42
C THR A 264 -3.43 0.79 -11.30
N GLN A 265 -3.01 2.05 -11.36
CA GLN A 265 -2.13 2.63 -10.36
C GLN A 265 -2.87 2.81 -9.03
N VAL A 266 -2.40 2.10 -7.99
CA VAL A 266 -2.87 2.25 -6.61
C VAL A 266 -2.00 3.27 -5.92
N GLU A 267 -2.57 4.44 -5.62
CA GLU A 267 -1.80 5.57 -5.08
C GLU A 267 -2.32 6.04 -3.72
N ALA A 268 -3.31 5.34 -3.15
CA ALA A 268 -3.76 5.68 -1.81
C ALA A 268 -4.34 4.49 -1.06
N ILE A 269 -4.27 4.55 0.27
CA ILE A 269 -4.88 3.56 1.16
C ILE A 269 -5.39 4.20 2.45
N LYS A 270 -6.57 3.74 2.94
CA LYS A 270 -7.10 4.10 4.26
C LYS A 270 -7.63 2.91 5.01
N ILE A 271 -7.18 2.72 6.22
CA ILE A 271 -7.61 1.65 7.13
C ILE A 271 -9.03 1.96 7.64
N ILE A 272 -9.98 1.06 7.38
CA ILE A 272 -11.31 1.08 7.96
C ILE A 272 -11.28 0.31 9.28
N ASP A 273 -10.80 -0.90 9.24
CA ASP A 273 -10.57 -1.78 10.39
C ASP A 273 -9.39 -2.74 10.15
N LYS A 274 -9.29 -3.83 10.92
CA LYS A 274 -8.15 -4.77 10.81
C LYS A 274 -8.04 -5.47 9.45
N ASN A 275 -9.16 -5.63 8.75
CA ASN A 275 -9.23 -6.40 7.51
C ASN A 275 -9.85 -5.63 6.35
N ASN A 276 -10.42 -4.45 6.58
CA ASN A 276 -11.08 -3.66 5.56
C ASN A 276 -10.34 -2.34 5.31
N PHE A 277 -10.19 -1.99 4.02
CA PHE A 277 -9.42 -0.85 3.55
C PHE A 277 -10.14 -0.14 2.42
N TRP A 278 -10.04 1.17 2.37
CA TRP A 278 -10.25 1.95 1.16
C TRP A 278 -8.92 2.07 0.41
N ILE A 279 -8.95 1.93 -0.89
CA ILE A 279 -7.85 2.27 -1.79
C ILE A 279 -8.38 3.10 -2.94
N SER A 280 -7.60 4.05 -3.43
CA SER A 280 -7.93 4.74 -4.68
C SER A 280 -6.91 4.45 -5.76
N THR A 281 -7.37 4.60 -6.99
CA THR A 281 -6.57 4.39 -8.20
C THR A 281 -6.74 5.58 -9.12
N GLU A 282 -5.66 5.92 -9.80
CA GLU A 282 -5.68 6.96 -10.82
C GLU A 282 -6.45 6.55 -12.08
N ALA A 283 -6.80 7.55 -12.88
CA ALA A 283 -7.36 7.37 -14.21
C ALA A 283 -6.24 7.09 -15.21
N GLU A 284 -6.06 5.83 -15.61
CA GLU A 284 -5.11 5.50 -16.67
C GLU A 284 -5.74 5.67 -18.07
N PHE A 285 -4.97 6.20 -19.03
CA PHE A 285 -5.26 6.19 -20.49
C PHE A 285 -6.73 6.46 -20.87
N MET A 286 -7.32 7.55 -20.42
CA MET A 286 -8.74 7.91 -20.66
C MET A 286 -9.74 7.04 -19.87
N GLY A 287 -9.29 6.30 -18.86
CA GLY A 287 -10.17 5.64 -17.88
C GLY A 287 -10.71 6.61 -16.82
N SER A 288 -11.38 6.06 -15.83
CA SER A 288 -11.85 6.79 -14.65
C SER A 288 -11.00 6.44 -13.43
N PRO A 289 -10.83 7.36 -12.48
CA PRO A 289 -10.29 7.02 -11.18
C PRO A 289 -11.34 6.23 -10.38
N TYR A 290 -10.89 5.35 -9.50
CA TYR A 290 -11.80 4.52 -8.71
C TYR A 290 -11.44 4.53 -7.23
N LEU A 291 -12.48 4.40 -6.40
CA LEU A 291 -12.38 4.10 -4.98
C LEU A 291 -12.88 2.66 -4.75
N PHE A 292 -12.02 1.81 -4.22
CA PHE A 292 -12.34 0.43 -3.90
C PHE A 292 -12.39 0.24 -2.38
N LYS A 293 -13.35 -0.56 -1.93
CA LYS A 293 -13.31 -1.15 -0.60
C LYS A 293 -12.85 -2.59 -0.72
N ILE A 294 -11.75 -2.92 -0.06
CA ILE A 294 -11.12 -4.25 -0.08
C ILE A 294 -11.21 -4.88 1.30
N SER A 295 -11.55 -6.18 1.34
CA SER A 295 -11.47 -7.03 2.52
C SER A 295 -10.38 -8.09 2.34
N LEU A 296 -9.53 -8.26 3.38
CA LEU A 296 -8.45 -9.26 3.46
C LEU A 296 -8.80 -10.36 4.43
#